data_f936a0b76a8bca98539b7f6a7c010935
#
_entry.id   f936a0b76a8bca98539b7f6a7c010935
#
_cell.length_a   1.000
_cell.length_b   1.000
_cell.length_c   1.000
_cell.angle_alpha   90.00
_cell.angle_beta   90.00
_cell.angle_gamma   90.00
#
_symmetry.space_group_name_H-M   'P 1'
#
loop_
_entity.id
_entity.type
_entity.pdbx_description
1 polymer ?
#
loop_
_entity_poly.entity_id
_entity_poly.type
_entity_poly.pdbx_seq_one_letter_code
_entity_poly.pdbx_strand_id
1 'polypeptide(L)'
;FDAENSKNACSNGPGALCAMRLWANSPKGAERDQYLADAKKIYNWLSSTLYNPLTGAVSDNMKNGVINGGALTYNQGTFMGAAHELYKATGDAKYMTDAARAARYTMKSMVTNGVLNNEGSGDNALFKGIFVRYAMNVWKDASVDKADAGLRREIEEFLIYNGLVCWRDGVDKSEGSKWFFGGFWGEPGSSWD
;
A
#
# COMPACT_ATOMS: atom_id res chain seq x y z
N PHE A 1 2.69 -17.21 -19.04
CA PHE A 1 2.16 -16.23 -18.08
C PHE A 1 1.18 -15.23 -18.69
N ASP A 2 0.99 -15.23 -19.99
CA ASP A 2 0.24 -14.16 -20.66
C ASP A 2 -1.00 -14.66 -21.43
N ALA A 3 -1.54 -15.81 -21.04
CA ALA A 3 -2.76 -16.34 -21.63
C ALA A 3 -3.96 -15.37 -21.49
N GLU A 4 -3.87 -14.39 -20.58
CA GLU A 4 -4.94 -13.43 -20.32
C GLU A 4 -4.60 -11.99 -20.71
N ASN A 5 -3.39 -11.70 -21.23
CA ASN A 5 -2.92 -10.34 -21.55
C ASN A 5 -3.26 -9.33 -20.44
N SER A 6 -2.91 -9.70 -19.18
CA SER A 6 -3.23 -8.95 -17.98
C SER A 6 -1.95 -8.43 -17.33
N LYS A 7 -1.98 -7.16 -16.91
CA LYS A 7 -0.94 -6.52 -16.08
C LYS A 7 -1.62 -5.93 -14.85
N ASN A 8 -1.07 -6.21 -13.67
CA ASN A 8 -1.74 -5.86 -12.42
C ASN A 8 -0.84 -5.06 -11.46
N ALA A 9 -1.47 -4.37 -10.53
CA ALA A 9 -0.80 -3.60 -9.51
C ALA A 9 -0.02 -4.52 -8.55
N CYS A 10 -0.56 -5.72 -8.24
CA CYS A 10 0.04 -6.65 -7.30
C CYS A 10 1.42 -7.21 -7.72
N SER A 11 1.74 -7.19 -9.01
CA SER A 11 3.08 -7.56 -9.50
C SER A 11 3.97 -6.35 -9.69
N ASN A 12 3.42 -5.25 -10.20
CA ASN A 12 4.22 -4.06 -10.56
C ASN A 12 4.63 -3.25 -9.32
N GLY A 13 3.75 -3.07 -8.33
CA GLY A 13 4.11 -2.38 -7.07
C GLY A 13 5.26 -3.08 -6.35
N PRO A 14 5.15 -4.37 -6.01
CA PRO A 14 6.25 -5.14 -5.43
C PRO A 14 7.49 -5.23 -6.32
N GLY A 15 7.33 -5.28 -7.66
CA GLY A 15 8.44 -5.27 -8.60
C GLY A 15 9.28 -3.99 -8.51
N ALA A 16 8.63 -2.82 -8.47
CA ALA A 16 9.31 -1.55 -8.24
C ALA A 16 10.00 -1.51 -6.87
N LEU A 17 9.34 -2.00 -5.82
CA LEU A 17 9.92 -2.10 -4.47
C LEU A 17 11.14 -3.03 -4.42
N CYS A 18 11.09 -4.18 -5.12
CA CYS A 18 12.22 -5.10 -5.21
C CYS A 18 13.42 -4.41 -5.86
N ALA A 19 13.21 -3.74 -7.00
CA ALA A 19 14.27 -2.99 -7.67
C ALA A 19 14.85 -1.89 -6.77
N MET A 20 14.03 -1.16 -6.00
CA MET A 20 14.50 -0.17 -5.02
C MET A 20 15.30 -0.80 -3.87
N ARG A 21 14.93 -2.00 -3.41
CA ARG A 21 15.70 -2.74 -2.39
C ARG A 21 17.07 -3.18 -2.93
N LEU A 22 17.11 -3.66 -4.15
CA LEU A 22 18.38 -3.98 -4.83
C LEU A 22 19.24 -2.72 -4.99
N TRP A 23 18.67 -1.63 -5.47
CA TRP A 23 19.37 -0.34 -5.56
C TRP A 23 19.97 0.10 -4.22
N ALA A 24 19.20 0.03 -3.13
CA ALA A 24 19.64 0.51 -1.82
C ALA A 24 20.78 -0.34 -1.23
N ASN A 25 20.86 -1.62 -1.59
CA ASN A 25 21.80 -2.59 -1.01
C ASN A 25 22.95 -3.00 -1.96
N SER A 26 22.98 -2.46 -3.20
CA SER A 26 24.08 -2.73 -4.15
C SER A 26 25.16 -1.67 -4.07
N PRO A 27 26.44 -2.05 -4.33
CA PRO A 27 27.52 -1.08 -4.49
C PRO A 27 27.23 -0.08 -5.60
N LYS A 28 27.79 1.13 -5.49
CA LYS A 28 27.68 2.13 -6.57
C LYS A 28 28.27 1.59 -7.87
N GLY A 29 27.58 1.80 -8.96
CA GLY A 29 27.98 1.35 -10.29
C GLY A 29 26.81 1.14 -11.23
N ALA A 30 27.08 0.73 -12.46
CA ALA A 30 26.09 0.60 -13.53
C ALA A 30 24.92 -0.33 -13.17
N GLU A 31 25.17 -1.43 -12.45
CA GLU A 31 24.11 -2.34 -12.02
C GLU A 31 23.15 -1.67 -11.04
N ARG A 32 23.67 -0.95 -10.06
CA ARG A 32 22.83 -0.17 -9.13
C ARG A 32 21.99 0.88 -9.84
N ASP A 33 22.60 1.59 -10.79
CA ASP A 33 21.91 2.61 -11.57
C ASP A 33 20.80 1.99 -12.44
N GLN A 34 21.02 0.79 -12.94
CA GLN A 34 20.01 0.01 -13.66
C GLN A 34 18.81 -0.33 -12.77
N TYR A 35 19.02 -0.78 -11.51
CA TYR A 35 17.91 -1.05 -10.58
C TYR A 35 17.04 0.18 -10.34
N LEU A 36 17.64 1.37 -10.21
CA LEU A 36 16.86 2.61 -10.07
C LEU A 36 16.08 2.95 -11.36
N ALA A 37 16.69 2.72 -12.52
CA ALA A 37 16.04 2.92 -13.81
C ALA A 37 14.85 1.96 -13.98
N ASP A 38 15.01 0.69 -13.62
CA ASP A 38 13.96 -0.31 -13.66
C ASP A 38 12.80 0.02 -12.70
N ALA A 39 13.12 0.42 -11.46
CA ALA A 39 12.11 0.86 -10.50
C ALA A 39 11.29 2.04 -11.04
N LYS A 40 11.94 3.05 -11.63
CA LYS A 40 11.27 4.19 -12.27
C LYS A 40 10.40 3.75 -13.44
N LYS A 41 10.88 2.85 -14.28
CA LYS A 41 10.15 2.36 -15.46
C LYS A 41 8.87 1.63 -15.03
N ILE A 42 8.97 0.72 -14.05
CA ILE A 42 7.83 -0.02 -13.51
C ILE A 42 6.83 0.96 -12.85
N TYR A 43 7.32 1.86 -12.00
CA TYR A 43 6.48 2.87 -11.34
C TYR A 43 5.77 3.78 -12.34
N ASN A 44 6.47 4.26 -13.37
CA ASN A 44 5.88 5.12 -14.39
C ASN A 44 4.74 4.43 -15.14
N TRP A 45 4.90 3.15 -15.48
CA TRP A 45 3.81 2.39 -16.07
C TRP A 45 2.62 2.30 -15.09
N LEU A 46 2.87 1.93 -13.84
CA LEU A 46 1.84 1.79 -12.81
C LEU A 46 1.08 3.10 -12.57
N SER A 47 1.82 4.21 -12.44
CA SER A 47 1.24 5.53 -12.17
C SER A 47 0.50 6.13 -13.37
N SER A 48 0.93 5.83 -14.61
CA SER A 48 0.24 6.32 -15.81
C SER A 48 -0.94 5.45 -16.24
N THR A 49 -1.04 4.20 -15.74
CA THR A 49 -2.04 3.24 -16.20
C THR A 49 -3.09 2.93 -15.15
N LEU A 50 -2.68 2.61 -13.93
CA LEU A 50 -3.59 2.11 -12.89
C LEU A 50 -3.89 3.14 -11.78
N TYR A 51 -3.10 4.20 -11.67
CA TYR A 51 -3.28 5.22 -10.64
C TYR A 51 -4.10 6.40 -11.15
N ASN A 52 -5.06 6.84 -10.36
CA ASN A 52 -5.82 8.05 -10.61
C ASN A 52 -5.26 9.22 -9.77
N PRO A 53 -4.60 10.22 -10.40
CA PRO A 53 -3.97 11.31 -9.67
C PRO A 53 -4.97 12.31 -9.04
N LEU A 54 -6.24 12.27 -9.42
CA LEU A 54 -7.28 13.14 -8.83
C LEU A 54 -7.78 12.58 -7.52
N THR A 55 -7.97 11.25 -7.44
CA THR A 55 -8.52 10.58 -6.25
C THR A 55 -7.46 9.95 -5.37
N GLY A 56 -6.36 9.49 -5.93
CA GLY A 56 -5.36 8.67 -5.26
C GLY A 56 -5.62 7.16 -5.36
N ALA A 57 -6.69 6.73 -6.03
CA ALA A 57 -7.02 5.32 -6.21
C ALA A 57 -6.04 4.61 -7.15
N VAL A 58 -5.65 3.39 -6.80
CA VAL A 58 -4.88 2.47 -7.66
C VAL A 58 -5.78 1.30 -8.04
N SER A 59 -6.15 1.20 -9.30
CA SER A 59 -6.94 0.09 -9.85
C SER A 59 -6.14 -1.22 -9.82
N ASP A 60 -6.84 -2.34 -9.73
CA ASP A 60 -6.21 -3.64 -9.55
C ASP A 60 -5.40 -4.08 -10.78
N ASN A 61 -6.00 -4.02 -11.95
CA ASN A 61 -5.32 -4.51 -13.15
C ASN A 61 -5.80 -3.81 -14.43
N MET A 62 -5.05 -4.06 -15.50
CA MET A 62 -5.47 -3.81 -16.87
C MET A 62 -5.48 -5.14 -17.63
N LYS A 63 -6.61 -5.50 -18.27
CA LYS A 63 -6.77 -6.70 -19.09
C LYS A 63 -7.20 -6.28 -20.50
N ASN A 64 -6.48 -6.75 -21.52
CA ASN A 64 -6.75 -6.39 -22.92
C ASN A 64 -6.86 -4.87 -23.18
N GLY A 65 -6.04 -4.06 -22.50
CA GLY A 65 -6.07 -2.61 -22.62
C GLY A 65 -7.19 -1.91 -21.84
N VAL A 66 -8.02 -2.64 -21.09
CA VAL A 66 -9.12 -2.11 -20.28
C VAL A 66 -8.75 -2.21 -18.80
N ILE A 67 -8.93 -1.11 -18.06
CA ILE A 67 -8.75 -1.07 -16.61
C ILE A 67 -9.87 -1.86 -15.95
N ASN A 68 -9.51 -2.77 -15.06
CA ASN A 68 -10.42 -3.62 -14.31
C ASN A 68 -10.09 -3.62 -12.82
N GLY A 69 -11.11 -3.95 -12.03
CA GLY A 69 -11.00 -4.03 -10.58
C GLY A 69 -10.94 -2.66 -9.90
N GLY A 70 -11.48 -2.61 -8.70
CA GLY A 70 -11.42 -1.45 -7.82
C GLY A 70 -10.07 -1.34 -7.08
N ALA A 71 -9.98 -0.35 -6.22
CA ALA A 71 -8.83 -0.20 -5.33
C ALA A 71 -8.89 -1.26 -4.23
N LEU A 72 -7.75 -1.88 -3.96
CA LEU A 72 -7.52 -2.81 -2.85
C LEU A 72 -6.40 -2.27 -1.98
N THR A 73 -6.49 -2.49 -0.66
CA THR A 73 -5.54 -1.87 0.28
C THR A 73 -4.09 -2.28 0.03
N TYR A 74 -3.84 -3.52 -0.40
CA TYR A 74 -2.48 -3.95 -0.73
C TYR A 74 -1.90 -3.25 -1.96
N ASN A 75 -2.72 -2.94 -2.98
CA ASN A 75 -2.28 -2.18 -4.15
C ASN A 75 -1.95 -0.73 -3.77
N GLN A 76 -2.80 -0.11 -2.95
CA GLN A 76 -2.54 1.22 -2.40
C GLN A 76 -1.23 1.24 -1.60
N GLY A 77 -1.04 0.24 -0.75
CA GLY A 77 0.17 0.11 0.08
C GLY A 77 1.44 -0.07 -0.75
N THR A 78 1.45 -0.98 -1.71
CA THR A 78 2.64 -1.23 -2.54
C THR A 78 2.96 -0.07 -3.48
N PHE A 79 1.95 0.61 -4.03
CA PHE A 79 2.12 1.82 -4.81
C PHE A 79 2.72 2.96 -3.97
N MET A 80 2.12 3.25 -2.80
CA MET A 80 2.62 4.23 -1.84
C MET A 80 4.05 3.92 -1.43
N GLY A 81 4.35 2.66 -1.13
CA GLY A 81 5.69 2.22 -0.75
C GLY A 81 6.72 2.43 -1.86
N ALA A 82 6.37 2.09 -3.11
CA ALA A 82 7.26 2.31 -4.27
C ALA A 82 7.53 3.80 -4.51
N ALA A 83 6.48 4.63 -4.44
CA ALA A 83 6.59 6.07 -4.53
C ALA A 83 7.49 6.65 -3.42
N HIS A 84 7.29 6.23 -2.17
CA HIS A 84 8.11 6.67 -1.04
C HIS A 84 9.60 6.30 -1.21
N GLU A 85 9.92 5.07 -1.61
CA GLU A 85 11.32 4.68 -1.85
C GLU A 85 11.95 5.47 -3.01
N LEU A 86 11.19 5.76 -4.07
CA LEU A 86 11.66 6.62 -5.16
C LEU A 86 11.88 8.07 -4.70
N TYR A 87 11.01 8.61 -3.84
CA TYR A 87 11.23 9.92 -3.22
C TYR A 87 12.54 9.97 -2.43
N LYS A 88 12.78 8.98 -1.58
CA LYS A 88 14.03 8.87 -0.81
C LYS A 88 15.27 8.84 -1.69
N ALA A 89 15.21 8.13 -2.81
CA ALA A 89 16.33 7.97 -3.72
C ALA A 89 16.60 9.20 -4.60
N THR A 90 15.56 9.96 -4.94
CA THR A 90 15.64 11.03 -5.96
C THR A 90 15.43 12.42 -5.40
N GLY A 91 14.73 12.57 -4.27
CA GLY A 91 14.28 13.87 -3.76
C GLY A 91 13.14 14.51 -4.56
N ASP A 92 12.61 13.82 -5.60
CA ASP A 92 11.52 14.36 -6.44
C ASP A 92 10.19 14.29 -5.67
N ALA A 93 9.68 15.47 -5.33
CA ALA A 93 8.44 15.64 -4.56
C ALA A 93 7.20 15.03 -5.24
N LYS A 94 7.23 14.81 -6.56
CA LYS A 94 6.13 14.16 -7.28
C LYS A 94 5.81 12.79 -6.68
N TYR A 95 6.83 12.00 -6.39
CA TYR A 95 6.64 10.66 -5.80
C TYR A 95 5.97 10.75 -4.43
N MET A 96 6.35 11.72 -3.59
CA MET A 96 5.72 11.86 -2.28
C MET A 96 4.28 12.37 -2.39
N THR A 97 4.00 13.24 -3.37
CA THR A 97 2.63 13.68 -3.67
C THR A 97 1.73 12.50 -4.05
N ASP A 98 2.22 11.61 -4.90
CA ASP A 98 1.48 10.40 -5.30
C ASP A 98 1.29 9.45 -4.12
N ALA A 99 2.32 9.24 -3.30
CA ALA A 99 2.24 8.42 -2.09
C ALA A 99 1.22 8.97 -1.09
N ALA A 100 1.23 10.27 -0.85
CA ALA A 100 0.30 10.95 0.06
C ALA A 100 -1.15 10.82 -0.39
N ARG A 101 -1.40 10.99 -1.70
CA ARG A 101 -2.76 10.82 -2.26
C ARG A 101 -3.26 9.39 -2.13
N ALA A 102 -2.41 8.39 -2.42
CA ALA A 102 -2.76 6.99 -2.27
C ALA A 102 -3.04 6.64 -0.80
N ALA A 103 -2.23 7.13 0.14
CA ALA A 103 -2.48 6.98 1.56
C ALA A 103 -3.83 7.57 1.99
N ARG A 104 -4.09 8.83 1.62
CA ARG A 104 -5.33 9.52 1.96
C ARG A 104 -6.56 8.89 1.32
N TYR A 105 -6.45 8.40 0.08
CA TYR A 105 -7.53 7.64 -0.54
C TYR A 105 -7.90 6.42 0.31
N THR A 106 -6.91 5.63 0.75
CA THR A 106 -7.16 4.49 1.61
C THR A 106 -7.80 4.90 2.94
N MET A 107 -7.23 5.89 3.62
CA MET A 107 -7.68 6.35 4.94
C MET A 107 -9.06 7.01 4.92
N LYS A 108 -9.54 7.50 3.77
CA LYS A 108 -10.82 8.22 3.66
C LYS A 108 -11.89 7.47 2.89
N SER A 109 -11.52 6.69 1.87
CA SER A 109 -12.46 6.08 0.92
C SER A 109 -12.56 4.55 1.05
N MET A 110 -11.61 3.91 1.76
CA MET A 110 -11.61 2.45 1.94
C MET A 110 -11.91 2.06 3.38
N VAL A 111 -12.79 2.84 4.03
CA VAL A 111 -13.12 2.68 5.45
C VAL A 111 -14.63 2.73 5.67
N THR A 112 -15.06 2.06 6.72
CA THR A 112 -16.39 2.22 7.33
C THR A 112 -16.18 2.72 8.77
N ASN A 113 -16.75 3.87 9.09
CA ASN A 113 -16.56 4.54 10.40
C ASN A 113 -15.07 4.74 10.78
N GLY A 114 -14.21 4.99 9.78
CA GLY A 114 -12.77 5.18 9.98
C GLY A 114 -11.96 3.88 10.11
N VAL A 115 -12.60 2.72 10.10
CA VAL A 115 -11.95 1.40 10.15
C VAL A 115 -11.84 0.82 8.74
N LEU A 116 -10.68 0.28 8.40
CA LEU A 116 -10.43 -0.35 7.10
C LEU A 116 -11.48 -1.42 6.80
N ASN A 117 -12.09 -1.33 5.60
CA ASN A 117 -13.15 -2.20 5.15
C ASN A 117 -12.74 -3.68 5.13
N ASN A 118 -13.71 -4.57 5.22
CA ASN A 118 -13.52 -5.97 4.89
C ASN A 118 -13.32 -6.11 3.37
N GLU A 119 -12.22 -6.70 2.97
CA GLU A 119 -11.90 -6.95 1.55
C GLU A 119 -12.14 -8.43 1.17
N GLY A 120 -12.69 -9.23 2.09
CA GLY A 120 -12.99 -10.65 1.89
C GLY A 120 -12.19 -11.57 2.80
N SER A 121 -12.38 -12.87 2.58
CA SER A 121 -11.73 -13.96 3.32
C SER A 121 -10.49 -14.51 2.59
N GLY A 122 -9.80 -15.46 3.19
CA GLY A 122 -8.59 -16.06 2.64
C GLY A 122 -7.47 -15.04 2.50
N ASP A 123 -6.83 -14.99 1.33
CA ASP A 123 -5.72 -14.07 1.07
C ASP A 123 -6.13 -12.60 1.20
N ASN A 124 -7.38 -12.26 0.92
CA ASN A 124 -7.89 -10.91 0.98
C ASN A 124 -7.88 -10.34 2.41
N ALA A 125 -8.04 -11.18 3.42
CA ALA A 125 -7.95 -10.78 4.82
C ALA A 125 -6.58 -10.19 5.20
N LEU A 126 -5.51 -10.53 4.44
CA LEU A 126 -4.14 -10.07 4.66
C LEU A 126 -3.83 -8.71 4.00
N PHE A 127 -4.68 -8.22 3.09
CA PHE A 127 -4.39 -7.04 2.27
C PHE A 127 -4.12 -5.78 3.11
N LYS A 128 -4.90 -5.57 4.16
CA LYS A 128 -4.72 -4.44 5.10
C LYS A 128 -3.34 -4.40 5.74
N GLY A 129 -2.80 -5.58 6.09
CA GLY A 129 -1.46 -5.69 6.67
C GLY A 129 -0.36 -5.20 5.74
N ILE A 130 -0.56 -5.34 4.42
CA ILE A 130 0.37 -4.81 3.42
C ILE A 130 0.30 -3.28 3.38
N PHE A 131 -0.90 -2.69 3.40
CA PHE A 131 -1.05 -1.24 3.50
C PHE A 131 -0.39 -0.70 4.78
N VAL A 132 -0.70 -1.29 5.94
CA VAL A 132 -0.14 -0.88 7.24
C VAL A 132 1.39 -0.92 7.22
N ARG A 133 2.00 -1.96 6.65
CA ARG A 133 3.46 -2.08 6.51
C ARG A 133 4.07 -0.87 5.82
N TYR A 134 3.52 -0.45 4.68
CA TYR A 134 4.08 0.67 3.91
C TYR A 134 3.69 2.02 4.50
N ALA A 135 2.52 2.15 5.10
CA ALA A 135 2.14 3.34 5.86
C ALA A 135 3.09 3.57 7.05
N MET A 136 3.46 2.52 7.77
CA MET A 136 4.47 2.59 8.83
C MET A 136 5.85 3.01 8.32
N ASN A 137 6.24 2.61 7.11
CA ASN A 137 7.51 3.05 6.52
C ASN A 137 7.49 4.55 6.21
N VAL A 138 6.38 5.07 5.68
CA VAL A 138 6.18 6.51 5.45
C VAL A 138 6.18 7.28 6.77
N TRP A 139 5.46 6.79 7.77
CA TRP A 139 5.39 7.43 9.10
C TRP A 139 6.76 7.53 9.77
N LYS A 140 7.60 6.50 9.67
CA LYS A 140 8.95 6.49 10.27
C LYS A 140 9.94 7.44 9.62
N ASP A 141 9.68 7.88 8.41
CA ASP A 141 10.61 8.73 7.65
C ASP A 141 10.32 10.21 7.86
N ALA A 142 11.12 10.87 8.70
CA ALA A 142 11.00 12.30 8.98
C ALA A 142 11.19 13.19 7.73
N SER A 143 11.83 12.69 6.66
CA SER A 143 12.02 13.46 5.43
C SER A 143 10.70 13.72 4.69
N VAL A 144 9.66 12.94 4.96
CA VAL A 144 8.30 13.11 4.44
C VAL A 144 7.73 14.48 4.78
N ASP A 145 8.02 15.01 5.98
CA ASP A 145 7.52 16.31 6.44
C ASP A 145 7.98 17.48 5.55
N LYS A 146 9.08 17.31 4.79
CA LYS A 146 9.56 18.31 3.83
C LYS A 146 8.64 18.42 2.60
N ALA A 147 8.00 17.33 2.22
CA ALA A 147 7.11 17.28 1.06
C ALA A 147 5.63 17.38 1.46
N ASP A 148 5.27 16.85 2.63
CA ASP A 148 3.90 16.88 3.17
C ASP A 148 3.94 16.87 4.70
N ALA A 149 3.87 18.05 5.31
CA ALA A 149 4.01 18.25 6.76
C ALA A 149 2.87 17.62 7.61
N GLY A 150 1.77 17.19 7.01
CA GLY A 150 0.62 16.61 7.73
C GLY A 150 0.52 15.08 7.62
N LEU A 151 1.10 14.49 6.57
CA LEU A 151 0.87 13.10 6.21
C LEU A 151 1.26 12.12 7.32
N ARG A 152 2.42 12.31 7.95
CA ARG A 152 2.89 11.40 9.00
C ARG A 152 1.95 11.37 10.19
N ARG A 153 1.44 12.53 10.62
CA ARG A 153 0.45 12.61 11.69
C ARG A 153 -0.88 11.98 11.29
N GLU A 154 -1.36 12.23 10.07
CA GLU A 154 -2.59 11.59 9.56
C GLU A 154 -2.47 10.05 9.57
N ILE A 155 -1.33 9.51 9.15
CA ILE A 155 -1.06 8.07 9.19
C ILE A 155 -1.01 7.56 10.63
N GLU A 156 -0.34 8.26 11.53
CA GLU A 156 -0.22 7.88 12.95
C GLU A 156 -1.60 7.77 13.61
N GLU A 157 -2.39 8.83 13.51
CA GLU A 157 -3.75 8.89 14.06
C GLU A 157 -4.63 7.77 13.50
N PHE A 158 -4.54 7.53 12.20
CA PHE A 158 -5.30 6.48 11.52
C PHE A 158 -4.89 5.07 11.97
N LEU A 159 -3.59 4.79 12.06
CA LEU A 159 -3.08 3.48 12.47
C LEU A 159 -3.37 3.21 13.95
N ILE A 160 -3.23 4.21 14.82
CA ILE A 160 -3.58 4.08 16.25
C ILE A 160 -5.07 3.77 16.38
N TYR A 161 -5.94 4.51 15.69
CA TYR A 161 -7.38 4.27 15.76
C TYR A 161 -7.75 2.87 15.28
N ASN A 162 -7.27 2.45 14.11
CA ASN A 162 -7.54 1.11 13.57
C ASN A 162 -6.99 0.00 14.47
N GLY A 163 -5.80 0.18 15.04
CA GLY A 163 -5.21 -0.77 15.98
C GLY A 163 -6.01 -0.91 17.27
N LEU A 164 -6.47 0.20 17.84
CA LEU A 164 -7.30 0.19 19.05
C LEU A 164 -8.66 -0.48 18.80
N VAL A 165 -9.33 -0.17 17.68
CA VAL A 165 -10.60 -0.80 17.31
C VAL A 165 -10.41 -2.30 17.07
N CYS A 166 -9.38 -2.69 16.30
CA CYS A 166 -9.06 -4.08 16.05
C CYS A 166 -8.81 -4.85 17.36
N TRP A 167 -8.09 -4.27 18.31
CA TRP A 167 -7.82 -4.88 19.60
C TRP A 167 -9.05 -4.99 20.50
N ARG A 168 -9.92 -3.98 20.49
CA ARG A 168 -11.12 -3.92 21.33
C ARG A 168 -12.27 -4.75 20.75
N ASP A 169 -12.54 -4.57 19.44
CA ASP A 169 -13.75 -5.04 18.80
C ASP A 169 -13.49 -6.18 17.78
N GLY A 170 -12.32 -6.20 17.17
CA GLY A 170 -11.97 -7.13 16.08
C GLY A 170 -11.35 -8.45 16.53
N VAL A 171 -11.09 -8.64 17.83
CA VAL A 171 -10.47 -9.86 18.33
C VAL A 171 -11.46 -10.72 19.10
N ASP A 172 -11.59 -11.99 18.68
CA ASP A 172 -12.26 -13.03 19.47
C ASP A 172 -11.26 -13.71 20.40
N LYS A 173 -11.57 -13.72 21.69
CA LYS A 173 -10.77 -14.33 22.78
C LYS A 173 -11.50 -15.49 23.47
N SER A 174 -12.61 -15.97 22.90
CA SER A 174 -13.48 -16.96 23.52
C SER A 174 -12.80 -18.32 23.70
N GLU A 175 -11.79 -18.65 22.91
CA GLU A 175 -11.05 -19.92 22.99
C GLU A 175 -9.76 -19.85 23.85
N GLY A 176 -9.79 -19.13 24.92
CA GLY A 176 -8.71 -19.12 25.91
C GLY A 176 -7.40 -18.53 25.42
N SER A 177 -6.42 -19.36 25.07
CA SER A 177 -5.09 -18.90 24.62
C SER A 177 -4.99 -18.54 23.14
N LYS A 178 -6.05 -18.79 22.35
CA LYS A 178 -6.10 -18.47 20.93
C LYS A 178 -6.90 -17.20 20.69
N TRP A 179 -6.37 -16.31 19.89
CA TRP A 179 -7.03 -15.06 19.52
C TRP A 179 -7.23 -15.03 18.02
N PHE A 180 -8.46 -14.79 17.60
CA PHE A 180 -8.83 -14.71 16.20
C PHE A 180 -9.19 -13.28 15.83
N PHE A 181 -8.63 -12.79 14.74
CA PHE A 181 -8.92 -11.47 14.21
C PHE A 181 -9.76 -11.61 12.94
N GLY A 182 -10.89 -10.90 12.89
CA GLY A 182 -11.77 -10.91 11.73
C GLY A 182 -11.18 -10.17 10.51
N GLY A 183 -11.71 -10.46 9.35
CA GLY A 183 -11.43 -9.73 8.13
C GLY A 183 -11.87 -8.27 8.17
N PHE A 184 -12.85 -7.91 9.01
CA PHE A 184 -13.17 -6.54 9.37
C PHE A 184 -12.73 -6.28 10.82
N TRP A 185 -11.90 -5.27 11.03
CA TRP A 185 -11.32 -5.01 12.35
C TRP A 185 -12.28 -4.39 13.36
N GLY A 186 -13.47 -3.96 12.94
CA GLY A 186 -14.52 -3.44 13.79
C GLY A 186 -15.48 -4.51 14.36
N GLU A 187 -15.26 -5.79 14.04
CA GLU A 187 -16.10 -6.91 14.49
C GLU A 187 -15.23 -8.11 14.85
N PRO A 188 -15.60 -8.93 15.88
CA PRO A 188 -14.87 -10.13 16.22
C PRO A 188 -14.79 -11.10 15.04
N GLY A 189 -13.63 -11.69 14.81
CA GLY A 189 -13.46 -12.79 13.87
C GLY A 189 -14.07 -14.05 14.41
N SER A 190 -14.65 -14.89 13.55
CA SER A 190 -14.96 -16.25 13.90
C SER A 190 -13.73 -17.14 13.74
N SER A 191 -13.69 -18.30 14.41
CA SER A 191 -12.54 -19.21 14.41
C SER A 191 -12.14 -19.77 13.04
N TRP A 192 -12.84 -19.41 11.94
CA TRP A 192 -12.69 -20.00 10.59
C TRP A 192 -12.96 -19.03 9.43
N ASP A 193 -12.96 -17.72 9.64
CA ASP A 193 -13.14 -16.72 8.57
C ASP A 193 -11.83 -16.35 7.88
#